data_76d9cfeabcff7d57e5ea07f080dec35e
#
_entry.id   76d9cfeabcff7d57e5ea07f080dec35e
#
_cell.length_a   1.000
_cell.length_b   1.000
_cell.length_c   1.000
_cell.angle_alpha   90.00
_cell.angle_beta   90.00
_cell.angle_gamma   90.00
#
_symmetry.space_group_name_H-M   'P 1'
#
loop_
_entity.id
_entity.type
_entity.pdbx_description
1 polymer ?
#
loop_
_entity_poly.entity_id
_entity_poly.type
_entity_poly.pdbx_seq_one_letter_code
_entity_poly.pdbx_strand_id
1 'polypeptide(L)'
;MKKLLFILLAFLGLSMALQAQTKPVLTATIKTPNALCQQCKERIEAYLKRYDGVLETNVNFRKGETRVKYVTDRTDIEQIKTAIANCGYDADDVPAAEDAYDRLPKTCKKFEDGGGHPKPKTPPAQ
;
A
#
# COMPACT_ATOMS: atom_id res chain seq x y z
N MET A 1 52.64 -23.63 -15.57
CA MET A 1 52.08 -23.40 -14.22
C MET A 1 51.52 -21.98 -14.05
N LYS A 2 52.26 -20.92 -14.47
CA LYS A 2 51.73 -19.54 -14.33
C LYS A 2 50.41 -19.31 -15.13
N LYS A 3 50.28 -19.86 -16.34
CA LYS A 3 49.06 -19.74 -17.18
C LYS A 3 47.86 -20.45 -16.60
N LEU A 4 48.05 -21.60 -15.93
CA LEU A 4 46.99 -22.36 -15.25
C LEU A 4 46.49 -21.60 -14.02
N LEU A 5 47.38 -20.92 -13.29
CA LEU A 5 47.01 -20.13 -12.12
C LEU A 5 46.15 -18.93 -12.51
N PHE A 6 46.44 -18.25 -13.63
CA PHE A 6 45.63 -17.14 -14.14
C PHE A 6 44.22 -17.58 -14.59
N ILE A 7 44.11 -18.76 -15.20
CA ILE A 7 42.82 -19.30 -15.63
C ILE A 7 41.98 -19.68 -14.38
N LEU A 8 42.58 -20.24 -13.35
CA LEU A 8 41.90 -20.58 -12.11
C LEU A 8 41.41 -19.34 -11.35
N LEU A 9 42.20 -18.25 -11.34
CA LEU A 9 41.81 -16.97 -10.74
C LEU A 9 40.71 -16.28 -11.52
N ALA A 10 40.71 -16.40 -12.86
CA ALA A 10 39.66 -15.84 -13.72
C ALA A 10 38.31 -16.57 -13.51
N PHE A 11 38.35 -17.90 -13.28
CA PHE A 11 37.12 -18.67 -12.97
C PHE A 11 36.57 -18.37 -11.56
N LEU A 12 37.44 -18.07 -10.58
CA LEU A 12 37.00 -17.69 -9.23
C LEU A 12 36.34 -16.29 -9.21
N GLY A 13 36.78 -15.37 -10.08
CA GLY A 13 36.23 -14.02 -10.19
C GLY A 13 34.84 -13.96 -10.84
N LEU A 14 34.49 -14.96 -11.66
CA LEU A 14 33.20 -14.97 -12.38
C LEU A 14 32.05 -15.53 -11.54
N SER A 15 32.35 -16.17 -10.41
CA SER A 15 31.33 -16.79 -9.54
C SER A 15 30.62 -15.81 -8.60
N MET A 16 31.06 -14.57 -8.50
CA MET A 16 30.45 -13.56 -7.60
C MET A 16 29.37 -12.70 -8.26
N ALA A 17 29.09 -12.87 -9.54
CA ALA A 17 28.15 -12.02 -10.28
C ALA A 17 26.70 -12.54 -10.32
N LEU A 18 26.39 -13.68 -9.70
CA LEU A 18 25.02 -14.17 -9.58
C LEU A 18 24.48 -13.90 -8.18
N GLN A 19 24.56 -12.68 -7.74
CA GLN A 19 23.65 -12.19 -6.71
C GLN A 19 22.30 -12.01 -7.40
N ALA A 20 21.42 -13.00 -7.28
CA ALA A 20 20.04 -12.83 -7.67
C ALA A 20 19.52 -11.58 -6.96
N GLN A 21 19.24 -10.52 -7.72
CA GLN A 21 18.63 -9.30 -7.20
C GLN A 21 17.21 -9.66 -6.81
N THR A 22 17.04 -10.07 -5.56
CA THR A 22 15.72 -10.20 -4.97
C THR A 22 15.09 -8.82 -5.00
N LYS A 23 14.01 -8.68 -5.76
CA LYS A 23 13.24 -7.43 -5.82
C LYS A 23 12.89 -7.03 -4.40
N PRO A 24 13.26 -5.83 -3.94
CA PRO A 24 12.99 -5.43 -2.57
C PRO A 24 11.49 -5.32 -2.36
N VAL A 25 11.00 -6.04 -1.39
CA VAL A 25 9.59 -6.05 -0.97
C VAL A 25 9.49 -5.34 0.37
N LEU A 26 8.65 -4.33 0.44
CA LEU A 26 8.35 -3.59 1.66
C LEU A 26 6.90 -3.80 2.09
N THR A 27 6.69 -3.62 3.40
CA THR A 27 5.35 -3.57 3.99
C THR A 27 5.19 -2.22 4.69
N ALA A 28 4.12 -1.51 4.36
CA ALA A 28 3.77 -0.25 4.99
C ALA A 28 2.36 -0.30 5.58
N THR A 29 2.14 0.48 6.62
CA THR A 29 0.82 0.72 7.21
C THR A 29 0.42 2.17 6.95
N ILE A 30 -0.69 2.37 6.27
CA ILE A 30 -1.24 3.66 5.88
C ILE A 30 -2.49 3.92 6.72
N LYS A 31 -2.62 5.11 7.29
CA LYS A 31 -3.85 5.51 7.97
C LYS A 31 -4.94 5.79 6.96
N THR A 32 -6.04 5.09 7.09
CA THR A 32 -7.25 5.24 6.27
C THR A 32 -8.45 5.50 7.18
N PRO A 33 -8.52 6.69 7.79
CA PRO A 33 -9.44 6.98 8.90
C PRO A 33 -10.91 6.97 8.51
N ASN A 34 -11.23 7.11 7.24
CA ASN A 34 -12.59 7.02 6.72
C ASN A 34 -12.95 5.67 6.08
N ALA A 35 -12.07 4.67 6.17
CA ALA A 35 -12.34 3.29 5.77
C ALA A 35 -12.78 2.48 7.00
N LEU A 36 -14.01 2.69 7.48
CA LEU A 36 -14.49 2.21 8.79
C LEU A 36 -15.55 1.11 8.72
N CYS A 37 -15.76 0.50 7.56
CA CYS A 37 -16.74 -0.55 7.37
C CYS A 37 -16.21 -1.70 6.51
N GLN A 38 -16.86 -2.85 6.58
CA GLN A 38 -16.49 -4.02 5.78
C GLN A 38 -16.52 -3.71 4.27
N GLN A 39 -17.52 -2.97 3.82
CA GLN A 39 -17.64 -2.59 2.41
C GLN A 39 -16.49 -1.67 1.95
N CYS A 40 -16.02 -0.78 2.83
CA CYS A 40 -14.86 0.06 2.57
C CYS A 40 -13.59 -0.78 2.41
N LYS A 41 -13.38 -1.75 3.29
CA LYS A 41 -12.29 -2.73 3.21
C LYS A 41 -12.28 -3.43 1.85
N GLU A 42 -13.40 -4.02 1.46
CA GLU A 42 -13.53 -4.76 0.21
C GLU A 42 -13.23 -3.90 -1.01
N ARG A 43 -13.64 -2.65 -1.01
CA ARG A 43 -13.35 -1.69 -2.09
C ARG A 43 -11.88 -1.39 -2.22
N ILE A 44 -11.21 -1.06 -1.13
CA ILE A 44 -9.77 -0.75 -1.13
C ILE A 44 -8.96 -1.97 -1.55
N GLU A 45 -9.25 -3.14 -0.98
CA GLU A 45 -8.54 -4.38 -1.29
C GLU A 45 -8.74 -4.80 -2.75
N ALA A 46 -9.95 -4.70 -3.28
CA ALA A 46 -10.25 -4.99 -4.69
C ALA A 46 -9.56 -4.02 -5.66
N TYR A 47 -9.47 -2.74 -5.29
CA TYR A 47 -8.80 -1.73 -6.10
C TYR A 47 -7.29 -1.95 -6.13
N LEU A 48 -6.68 -2.09 -4.97
CA LEU A 48 -5.23 -2.26 -4.85
C LEU A 48 -4.73 -3.61 -5.38
N LYS A 49 -5.57 -4.65 -5.37
CA LYS A 49 -5.24 -5.94 -5.97
C LYS A 49 -4.88 -5.85 -7.46
N ARG A 50 -5.40 -4.86 -8.15
CA ARG A 50 -5.14 -4.61 -9.58
C ARG A 50 -4.01 -3.61 -9.81
N TYR A 51 -3.48 -3.03 -8.74
CA TYR A 51 -2.44 -2.01 -8.82
C TYR A 51 -1.08 -2.67 -8.99
N ASP A 52 -0.36 -2.29 -10.05
CA ASP A 52 0.94 -2.90 -10.35
C ASP A 52 1.93 -2.66 -9.20
N GLY A 53 2.65 -3.72 -8.84
CA GLY A 53 3.61 -3.69 -7.74
C GLY A 53 3.02 -3.98 -6.36
N VAL A 54 1.70 -4.00 -6.18
CA VAL A 54 1.05 -4.40 -4.93
C VAL A 54 0.91 -5.92 -4.88
N LEU A 55 1.44 -6.53 -3.83
CA LEU A 55 1.41 -7.98 -3.63
C LEU A 55 0.26 -8.41 -2.71
N GLU A 56 0.02 -7.64 -1.66
CA GLU A 56 -0.98 -7.95 -0.64
C GLU A 56 -1.52 -6.67 -0.01
N THR A 57 -2.80 -6.64 0.24
CA THR A 57 -3.48 -5.55 0.95
C THR A 57 -4.37 -6.12 2.03
N ASN A 58 -4.29 -5.56 3.22
CA ASN A 58 -5.16 -5.89 4.34
C ASN A 58 -5.65 -4.61 5.03
N VAL A 59 -6.95 -4.37 4.95
CA VAL A 59 -7.59 -3.21 5.59
C VAL A 59 -8.15 -3.62 6.94
N ASN A 60 -7.69 -2.95 7.99
CA ASN A 60 -8.28 -3.04 9.32
C ASN A 60 -9.22 -1.86 9.55
N PHE A 61 -10.48 -2.02 9.16
CA PHE A 61 -11.47 -0.94 9.27
C PHE A 61 -11.84 -0.59 10.71
N ARG A 62 -11.56 -1.45 11.69
CA ARG A 62 -11.78 -1.15 13.11
C ARG A 62 -10.76 -0.15 13.65
N LYS A 63 -9.54 -0.18 13.11
CA LYS A 63 -8.45 0.75 13.45
C LYS A 63 -8.34 1.92 12.47
N GLY A 64 -8.96 1.84 11.30
CA GLY A 64 -8.76 2.81 10.23
C GLY A 64 -7.36 2.77 9.65
N GLU A 65 -6.84 1.57 9.42
CA GLU A 65 -5.49 1.34 8.88
C GLU A 65 -5.52 0.36 7.71
N THR A 66 -4.69 0.62 6.73
CA THR A 66 -4.48 -0.27 5.58
C THR A 66 -3.02 -0.70 5.53
N ARG A 67 -2.77 -2.00 5.63
CA ARG A 67 -1.45 -2.60 5.48
C ARG A 67 -1.26 -3.06 4.05
N VAL A 68 -0.17 -2.62 3.43
CA VAL A 68 0.15 -2.96 2.03
C VAL A 68 1.55 -3.52 1.93
N LYS A 69 1.67 -4.64 1.22
CA LYS A 69 2.94 -5.25 0.85
C LYS A 69 3.18 -5.03 -0.64
N TYR A 70 4.31 -4.47 -1.00
CA TYR A 70 4.58 -4.03 -2.37
C TYR A 70 6.04 -4.19 -2.78
N VAL A 71 6.27 -4.18 -4.08
CA VAL A 71 7.59 -4.30 -4.71
C VAL A 71 8.08 -2.91 -5.09
N THR A 72 9.23 -2.50 -4.56
CA THR A 72 9.75 -1.13 -4.67
C THR A 72 10.30 -0.78 -6.05
N ASP A 73 10.53 -1.74 -6.92
CA ASP A 73 10.92 -1.50 -8.31
C ASP A 73 9.72 -1.18 -9.23
N ARG A 74 8.48 -1.32 -8.74
CA ARG A 74 7.26 -1.08 -9.52
C ARG A 74 6.37 0.02 -8.97
N THR A 75 6.39 0.20 -7.67
CA THR A 75 5.57 1.22 -6.99
C THR A 75 6.26 1.69 -5.71
N ASP A 76 5.79 2.79 -5.18
CA ASP A 76 6.23 3.35 -3.91
C ASP A 76 5.04 3.70 -3.02
N ILE A 77 5.33 4.10 -1.78
CA ILE A 77 4.30 4.40 -0.80
C ILE A 77 3.41 5.59 -1.22
N GLU A 78 3.97 6.60 -1.89
CA GLU A 78 3.22 7.78 -2.32
C GLU A 78 2.24 7.45 -3.45
N GLN A 79 2.65 6.59 -4.38
CA GLN A 79 1.76 6.08 -5.43
C GLN A 79 0.62 5.24 -4.84
N ILE A 80 0.90 4.42 -3.83
CA ILE A 80 -0.12 3.61 -3.15
C ILE A 80 -1.11 4.50 -2.39
N LYS A 81 -0.64 5.53 -1.66
CA LYS A 81 -1.51 6.52 -1.03
C LYS A 81 -2.41 7.21 -2.05
N THR A 82 -1.85 7.62 -3.17
CA THR A 82 -2.61 8.24 -4.28
C THR A 82 -3.65 7.27 -4.83
N ALA A 83 -3.31 5.99 -4.97
CA ALA A 83 -4.27 4.97 -5.42
C ALA A 83 -5.43 4.81 -4.44
N ILE A 84 -5.18 4.83 -3.13
CA ILE A 84 -6.22 4.80 -2.09
C ILE A 84 -7.09 6.06 -2.17
N ALA A 85 -6.47 7.24 -2.35
CA ALA A 85 -7.19 8.49 -2.51
C ALA A 85 -8.12 8.48 -3.74
N ASN A 86 -7.65 7.93 -4.85
CA ASN A 86 -8.43 7.76 -6.07
C ASN A 86 -9.55 6.71 -5.92
N CYS A 87 -9.49 5.88 -4.90
CA CYS A 87 -10.58 4.95 -4.52
C CYS A 87 -11.65 5.63 -3.63
N GLY A 88 -11.40 6.86 -3.16
CA GLY A 88 -12.32 7.66 -2.35
C GLY A 88 -12.02 7.68 -0.85
N TYR A 89 -10.82 7.26 -0.43
CA TYR A 89 -10.43 7.20 0.99
C TYR A 89 -9.19 8.03 1.28
N ASP A 90 -9.17 8.66 2.45
CA ASP A 90 -7.98 9.36 2.92
C ASP A 90 -6.84 8.35 3.17
N ALA A 91 -5.63 8.72 2.81
CA ALA A 91 -4.44 7.89 2.95
C ALA A 91 -3.29 8.70 3.58
N ASP A 92 -3.10 8.59 4.88
CA ASP A 92 -2.17 9.41 5.67
C ASP A 92 -2.40 10.92 5.44
N ASP A 93 -1.46 11.58 4.77
CA ASP A 93 -1.48 13.00 4.42
C ASP A 93 -2.16 13.30 3.07
N VAL A 94 -2.54 12.26 2.32
CA VAL A 94 -3.22 12.40 1.02
C VAL A 94 -4.72 12.31 1.21
N PRO A 95 -5.47 13.40 0.99
CA PRO A 95 -6.93 13.36 1.09
C PRO A 95 -7.55 12.57 -0.04
N ALA A 96 -8.71 11.98 0.20
CA ALA A 96 -9.51 11.33 -0.83
C ALA A 96 -9.78 12.29 -2.01
N ALA A 97 -9.70 11.77 -3.23
CA ALA A 97 -10.13 12.53 -4.41
C ALA A 97 -11.63 12.82 -4.30
N GLU A 98 -12.02 14.07 -4.41
CA GLU A 98 -13.40 14.54 -4.17
C GLU A 98 -14.42 13.78 -5.03
N ASP A 99 -14.15 13.67 -6.31
CA ASP A 99 -15.02 12.96 -7.26
C ASP A 99 -15.14 11.46 -6.96
N ALA A 100 -14.08 10.85 -6.46
CA ALA A 100 -14.08 9.43 -6.04
C ALA A 100 -14.85 9.24 -4.73
N TYR A 101 -14.68 10.16 -3.79
CA TYR A 101 -15.44 10.17 -2.53
C TYR A 101 -16.92 10.34 -2.77
N ASP A 102 -17.32 11.26 -3.67
CA ASP A 102 -18.71 11.51 -4.01
C ASP A 102 -19.43 10.31 -4.60
N ARG A 103 -18.69 9.46 -5.32
CA ARG A 103 -19.21 8.21 -5.89
C ARG A 103 -19.30 7.05 -4.88
N LEU A 104 -18.79 7.21 -3.66
CA LEU A 104 -18.91 6.18 -2.65
C LEU A 104 -20.38 5.95 -2.27
N PRO A 105 -20.77 4.70 -1.95
CA PRO A 105 -22.07 4.44 -1.38
C PRO A 105 -22.21 5.15 -0.04
N LYS A 106 -23.43 5.51 0.30
CA LYS A 106 -23.76 6.24 1.53
C LYS A 106 -23.18 5.57 2.80
N THR A 107 -23.13 4.25 2.81
CA THR A 107 -22.52 3.45 3.90
C THR A 107 -21.01 3.66 4.08
N CYS A 108 -20.31 4.14 3.04
CA CYS A 108 -18.87 4.41 3.05
C CYS A 108 -18.55 5.90 3.22
N LYS A 109 -19.55 6.77 3.34
CA LYS A 109 -19.36 8.21 3.54
C LYS A 109 -19.23 8.54 5.02
N LYS A 110 -18.51 9.63 5.30
CA LYS A 110 -18.33 10.15 6.67
C LYS A 110 -19.67 10.52 7.30
N PHE A 111 -19.74 10.43 8.61
CA PHE A 111 -20.96 10.78 9.37
C PHE A 111 -21.35 12.25 9.15
N GLU A 112 -20.36 13.16 9.09
CA GLU A 112 -20.57 14.58 8.86
C GLU A 112 -21.25 14.88 7.51
N ASP A 113 -21.01 14.01 6.53
CA ASP A 113 -21.61 14.10 5.18
C ASP A 113 -22.93 13.32 5.06
N GLY A 114 -23.54 12.98 6.19
CA GLY A 114 -24.77 12.20 6.25
C GLY A 114 -24.57 10.72 5.91
N GLY A 115 -23.35 10.22 6.00
CA GLY A 115 -23.01 8.83 5.72
C GLY A 115 -23.26 7.88 6.88
N GLY A 116 -23.09 6.59 6.60
CA GLY A 116 -23.35 5.51 7.55
C GLY A 116 -22.17 5.14 8.45
N HIS A 117 -21.04 5.84 8.38
CA HIS A 117 -19.90 5.59 9.25
C HIS A 117 -20.22 5.93 10.71
N PRO A 118 -19.66 5.19 11.67
CA PRO A 118 -19.82 5.55 13.06
C PRO A 118 -19.27 6.96 13.33
N LYS A 119 -19.96 7.70 14.20
CA LYS A 119 -19.48 9.01 14.64
C LYS A 119 -18.05 8.88 15.18
N PRO A 120 -17.10 9.75 14.76
CA PRO A 120 -15.75 9.72 15.30
C PRO A 120 -15.81 9.79 16.82
N LYS A 121 -15.10 8.87 17.49
CA LYS A 121 -14.89 8.99 18.92
C LYS A 121 -14.05 10.25 19.12
N THR A 122 -14.59 11.22 19.83
CA THR A 122 -13.84 12.43 20.21
C THR A 122 -12.55 11.98 20.87
N PRO A 123 -11.37 12.43 20.40
CA PRO A 123 -10.14 12.14 21.12
C PRO A 123 -10.30 12.65 22.55
N PRO A 124 -9.78 11.96 23.56
CA PRO A 124 -9.78 12.48 24.90
C PRO A 124 -9.10 13.85 24.88
N ALA A 125 -9.76 14.84 25.45
CA ALA A 125 -9.24 16.19 25.57
C ALA A 125 -7.86 16.10 26.25
N GLN A 126 -6.82 16.56 25.55
CA GLN A 126 -5.48 16.66 26.10
C GLN A 126 -5.42 17.89 27.02
#